data_f58cc5cf31dc2d8061a82e81b0ab547d
#
_entry.id   f58cc5cf31dc2d8061a82e81b0ab547d
#
_cell.length_a   1.000
_cell.length_b   1.000
_cell.length_c   1.000
_cell.angle_alpha   90.00
_cell.angle_beta   90.00
_cell.angle_gamma   90.00
#
_symmetry.space_group_name_H-M   'P 1'
#
loop_
_entity.id
_entity.type
_entity.pdbx_description
1 polymer ?
#
loop_
_entity_poly.entity_id
_entity_poly.type
_entity_poly.pdbx_seq_one_letter_code
_entity_poly.pdbx_strand_id
1 'polypeptide(L)'
;MTTNAQHEARVFPKLFIGNASKAFCKFIEKNHYTYNINYISTKEELIDLIDSYSHYKNYTLPVIISDISFLSPKDQSILLKFIEDSNLNIILLASRDNILGTVISRMKEFRKYYSVSNGDRAGFIKVNKAREMLLNDSNEFDDLSIDDKQLIYNKYNPVLSYDDFLVRKYRHADRDKLLSLLEFSNE
;
A
#
# COMPACT_ATOMS: atom_id res chain seq x y z
N MET A 1 10.16 19.97 39.31
CA MET A 1 10.10 20.52 37.94
C MET A 1 10.28 19.34 36.99
N THR A 2 9.19 18.74 36.60
CA THR A 2 9.14 17.59 35.67
C THR A 2 8.93 18.16 34.27
N THR A 3 10.02 18.18 33.50
CA THR A 3 9.98 18.52 32.07
C THR A 3 9.19 17.44 31.34
N ASN A 4 7.94 17.74 31.02
CA ASN A 4 7.17 17.03 30.00
C ASN A 4 7.88 17.20 28.65
N ALA A 5 8.77 16.28 28.32
CA ALA A 5 9.18 16.06 26.95
C ALA A 5 7.98 15.41 26.23
N GLN A 6 7.03 16.23 25.80
CA GLN A 6 6.12 15.86 24.75
C GLN A 6 7.00 15.56 23.53
N HIS A 7 7.20 14.28 23.25
CA HIS A 7 7.67 13.84 21.95
C HIS A 7 6.61 14.35 20.95
N GLU A 8 6.89 15.51 20.38
CA GLU A 8 6.24 15.92 19.13
C GLU A 8 6.52 14.79 18.14
N ALA A 9 5.54 13.94 17.96
CA ALA A 9 5.59 12.92 16.93
C ALA A 9 5.70 13.68 15.60
N ARG A 10 6.94 13.78 15.09
CA ARG A 10 7.22 14.44 13.82
C ARG A 10 6.35 13.78 12.77
N VAL A 11 5.41 14.54 12.30
CA VAL A 11 4.46 14.14 11.29
C VAL A 11 5.20 14.13 9.95
N PHE A 12 5.20 12.98 9.30
CA PHE A 12 5.91 12.81 8.04
C PHE A 12 4.94 12.46 6.91
N PRO A 13 5.11 13.06 5.72
CA PRO A 13 4.29 12.71 4.57
C PRO A 13 4.53 11.27 4.15
N LYS A 14 3.44 10.57 3.79
CA LYS A 14 3.45 9.16 3.42
C LYS A 14 2.76 8.97 2.08
N LEU A 15 3.26 8.05 1.26
CA LEU A 15 2.64 7.63 0.02
C LEU A 15 2.42 6.11 0.03
N PHE A 16 1.18 5.71 -0.19
CA PHE A 16 0.82 4.31 -0.32
C PHE A 16 0.23 4.05 -1.69
N ILE A 17 0.87 3.16 -2.45
CA ILE A 17 0.39 2.70 -3.74
C ILE A 17 -0.25 1.33 -3.56
N GLY A 18 -1.48 1.21 -4.00
CA GLY A 18 -2.25 -0.01 -3.97
C GLY A 18 -3.49 0.20 -4.81
N ASN A 19 -4.38 -0.77 -4.85
CA ASN A 19 -5.68 -0.53 -5.46
C ASN A 19 -6.44 0.48 -4.57
N ALA A 20 -6.63 1.72 -5.01
CA ALA A 20 -7.37 2.76 -4.28
C ALA A 20 -8.89 2.49 -4.22
N SER A 21 -9.28 1.22 -4.18
CA SER A 21 -10.65 0.79 -3.95
C SER A 21 -11.12 1.17 -2.54
N LYS A 22 -12.44 1.19 -2.34
CA LYS A 22 -13.01 1.39 -0.99
C LYS A 22 -12.43 0.45 0.07
N ALA A 23 -12.07 -0.78 -0.32
CA ALA A 23 -11.46 -1.75 0.58
C ALA A 23 -10.05 -1.34 1.00
N PHE A 24 -9.23 -0.85 0.07
CA PHE A 24 -7.89 -0.33 0.37
C PHE A 24 -7.97 0.93 1.25
N CYS A 25 -8.87 1.84 0.93
CA CYS A 25 -9.08 3.04 1.75
C CYS A 25 -9.45 2.66 3.20
N LYS A 26 -10.40 1.74 3.40
CA LYS A 26 -10.75 1.24 4.73
C LYS A 26 -9.59 0.54 5.45
N PHE A 27 -8.75 -0.18 4.71
CA PHE A 27 -7.54 -0.78 5.26
C PHE A 27 -6.57 0.28 5.78
N ILE A 28 -6.36 1.36 5.02
CA ILE A 28 -5.51 2.48 5.43
C ILE A 28 -6.12 3.23 6.63
N GLU A 29 -7.42 3.54 6.60
CA GLU A 29 -8.13 4.16 7.72
C GLU A 29 -7.91 3.37 9.01
N LYS A 30 -8.15 2.07 8.98
CA LYS A 30 -7.98 1.20 10.14
C LYS A 30 -6.55 1.20 10.69
N ASN A 31 -5.53 1.23 9.81
CA ASN A 31 -4.13 1.15 10.22
C ASN A 31 -3.54 2.52 10.63
N HIS A 32 -4.19 3.62 10.28
CA HIS A 32 -3.71 4.97 10.58
C HIS A 32 -4.66 5.77 11.48
N TYR A 33 -5.71 5.11 12.02
CA TYR A 33 -6.68 5.71 12.98
C TYR A 33 -7.28 7.01 12.49
N THR A 34 -7.66 7.05 11.22
CA THR A 34 -8.26 8.22 10.59
C THR A 34 -9.59 7.86 9.95
N TYR A 35 -10.49 8.85 9.83
CA TYR A 35 -11.86 8.63 9.35
C TYR A 35 -12.20 9.45 8.12
N ASN A 36 -11.31 10.33 7.66
CA ASN A 36 -11.60 11.24 6.56
C ASN A 36 -10.63 11.03 5.40
N ILE A 37 -11.11 10.35 4.36
CA ILE A 37 -10.43 10.29 3.08
C ILE A 37 -11.04 11.34 2.17
N ASN A 38 -10.19 12.22 1.68
CA ASN A 38 -10.57 13.21 0.69
C ASN A 38 -10.36 12.60 -0.69
N TYR A 39 -11.46 12.31 -1.38
CA TYR A 39 -11.41 11.81 -2.75
C TYR A 39 -11.29 12.99 -3.69
N ILE A 40 -10.29 12.93 -4.56
CA ILE A 40 -10.04 13.94 -5.59
C ILE A 40 -10.01 13.27 -6.97
N SER A 41 -10.61 13.90 -7.94
CA SER A 41 -10.63 13.46 -9.34
C SER A 41 -10.11 14.55 -10.28
N THR A 42 -10.08 15.79 -9.81
CA THR A 42 -9.69 16.96 -10.61
C THR A 42 -8.65 17.80 -9.87
N LYS A 43 -7.98 18.65 -10.65
CA LYS A 43 -7.05 19.65 -10.10
C LYS A 43 -7.75 20.66 -9.20
N GLU A 44 -8.94 21.07 -9.59
CA GLU A 44 -9.75 22.06 -8.87
C GLU A 44 -10.10 21.53 -7.49
N GLU A 45 -10.57 20.29 -7.38
CA GLU A 45 -10.85 19.63 -6.10
C GLU A 45 -9.59 19.53 -5.21
N LEU A 46 -8.41 19.30 -5.81
CA LEU A 46 -7.16 19.31 -5.06
C LEU A 46 -6.83 20.72 -4.51
N ILE A 47 -7.01 21.76 -5.32
CA ILE A 47 -6.75 23.14 -4.90
C ILE A 47 -7.71 23.52 -3.76
N ASP A 48 -9.00 23.28 -3.91
CA ASP A 48 -10.01 23.57 -2.88
C ASP A 48 -9.70 22.83 -1.58
N LEU A 49 -9.25 21.60 -1.68
CA LEU A 49 -8.83 20.81 -0.53
C LEU A 49 -7.62 21.46 0.17
N ILE A 50 -6.58 21.80 -0.57
CA ILE A 50 -5.36 22.42 -0.03
C ILE A 50 -5.71 23.75 0.65
N ASP A 51 -6.54 24.57 0.02
CA ASP A 51 -6.97 25.85 0.55
C ASP A 51 -7.77 25.69 1.85
N SER A 52 -8.62 24.66 1.92
CA SER A 52 -9.38 24.35 3.14
C SER A 52 -8.46 24.02 4.32
N TYR A 53 -7.34 23.33 4.08
CA TYR A 53 -6.36 22.96 5.11
C TYR A 53 -5.32 24.04 5.40
N SER A 54 -5.13 25.02 4.55
CA SER A 54 -4.15 26.10 4.72
C SER A 54 -4.38 26.95 5.99
N HIS A 55 -5.61 26.98 6.48
CA HIS A 55 -6.02 27.72 7.68
C HIS A 55 -5.87 26.93 8.99
N TYR A 56 -5.59 25.63 8.93
CA TYR A 56 -5.48 24.77 10.12
C TYR A 56 -4.05 24.72 10.65
N LYS A 57 -3.73 25.53 11.66
CA LYS A 57 -2.39 25.56 12.28
C LYS A 57 -2.08 24.37 13.21
N ASN A 58 -3.11 23.69 13.74
CA ASN A 58 -2.96 22.66 14.77
C ASN A 58 -3.79 21.40 14.46
N TYR A 59 -3.84 21.00 13.20
CA TYR A 59 -4.57 19.78 12.82
C TYR A 59 -3.71 18.55 13.11
N THR A 60 -4.14 17.69 14.02
CA THR A 60 -3.38 16.53 14.48
C THR A 60 -3.72 15.23 13.75
N LEU A 61 -4.91 15.18 13.12
CA LEU A 61 -5.35 13.99 12.40
C LEU A 61 -4.67 13.90 11.03
N PRO A 62 -4.44 12.68 10.51
CA PRO A 62 -3.95 12.53 9.16
C PRO A 62 -4.92 13.08 8.11
N VAL A 63 -4.38 13.82 7.15
CA VAL A 63 -5.10 14.25 5.94
C VAL A 63 -4.81 13.21 4.86
N ILE A 64 -5.81 12.40 4.53
CA ILE A 64 -5.68 11.38 3.48
C ILE A 64 -6.24 11.94 2.18
N ILE A 65 -5.46 11.87 1.11
CA ILE A 65 -5.84 12.30 -0.23
C ILE A 65 -5.81 11.09 -1.19
N SER A 66 -6.92 10.78 -1.83
CA SER A 66 -7.10 9.70 -2.78
C SER A 66 -7.93 10.16 -3.98
N ASP A 67 -7.60 9.85 -5.19
CA ASP A 67 -6.49 9.07 -5.71
C ASP A 67 -5.59 9.99 -6.55
N ILE A 68 -4.38 10.23 -6.08
CA ILE A 68 -3.47 11.17 -6.77
C ILE A 68 -2.97 10.65 -8.12
N SER A 69 -3.14 9.37 -8.43
CA SER A 69 -2.71 8.80 -9.71
C SER A 69 -3.62 9.17 -10.90
N PHE A 70 -4.78 9.76 -10.62
CA PHE A 70 -5.65 10.33 -11.68
C PHE A 70 -5.21 11.72 -12.13
N LEU A 71 -4.44 12.41 -11.29
CA LEU A 71 -3.91 13.72 -11.64
C LEU A 71 -2.79 13.61 -12.69
N SER A 72 -2.73 14.58 -13.59
CA SER A 72 -1.59 14.71 -14.49
C SER A 72 -0.30 14.99 -13.72
N PRO A 73 0.89 14.68 -14.26
CA PRO A 73 2.17 15.03 -13.60
C PRO A 73 2.28 16.52 -13.26
N LYS A 74 1.73 17.38 -14.11
CA LYS A 74 1.69 18.84 -13.88
C LYS A 74 0.82 19.17 -12.65
N ASP A 75 -0.33 18.51 -12.50
CA ASP A 75 -1.24 18.77 -11.39
C ASP A 75 -0.73 18.15 -10.09
N GLN A 76 -0.06 16.99 -10.17
CA GLN A 76 0.64 16.41 -9.01
C GLN A 76 1.71 17.35 -8.43
N SER A 77 2.31 18.24 -9.26
CA SER A 77 3.29 19.21 -8.76
C SER A 77 2.73 20.21 -7.75
N ILE A 78 1.41 20.42 -7.73
CA ILE A 78 0.73 21.28 -6.75
C ILE A 78 0.90 20.72 -5.34
N LEU A 79 0.95 19.38 -5.20
CA LEU A 79 1.18 18.71 -3.92
C LEU A 79 2.54 19.05 -3.30
N LEU A 80 3.55 19.39 -4.11
CA LEU A 80 4.91 19.65 -3.61
C LEU A 80 4.92 20.79 -2.59
N LYS A 81 4.29 21.91 -2.95
CA LYS A 81 4.20 23.06 -2.04
C LYS A 81 3.39 22.71 -0.79
N PHE A 82 2.27 22.01 -0.96
CA PHE A 82 1.45 21.59 0.17
C PHE A 82 2.21 20.67 1.13
N ILE A 83 3.00 19.73 0.61
CA ILE A 83 3.82 18.81 1.42
C ILE A 83 4.95 19.55 2.15
N GLU A 84 5.57 20.54 1.50
CA GLU A 84 6.71 21.29 2.06
C GLU A 84 6.28 22.33 3.09
N ASP A 85 5.20 23.05 2.81
CA ASP A 85 4.77 24.20 3.63
C ASP A 85 3.84 23.80 4.78
N SER A 86 3.24 22.61 4.73
CA SER A 86 2.30 22.17 5.75
C SER A 86 2.96 21.42 6.89
N ASN A 87 2.47 21.66 8.11
CA ASN A 87 2.79 20.85 9.28
C ASN A 87 1.79 19.68 9.46
N LEU A 88 1.09 19.32 8.40
CA LEU A 88 0.03 18.31 8.44
C LEU A 88 0.59 16.89 8.27
N ASN A 89 -0.09 15.93 8.87
CA ASN A 89 0.16 14.52 8.63
C ASN A 89 -0.50 14.10 7.32
N ILE A 90 0.23 14.23 6.21
CA ILE A 90 -0.32 13.97 4.88
C ILE A 90 -0.09 12.50 4.50
N ILE A 91 -1.17 11.83 4.10
CA ILE A 91 -1.12 10.48 3.54
C ILE A 91 -1.71 10.55 2.12
N LEU A 92 -0.87 10.28 1.13
CA LEU A 92 -1.27 10.20 -0.26
C LEU A 92 -1.58 8.74 -0.62
N LEU A 93 -2.69 8.51 -1.32
CA LEU A 93 -3.05 7.21 -1.86
C LEU A 93 -3.04 7.26 -3.39
N ALA A 94 -2.55 6.20 -4.01
CA ALA A 94 -2.51 6.04 -5.45
C ALA A 94 -2.88 4.61 -5.85
N SER A 95 -3.67 4.46 -6.91
CA SER A 95 -4.00 3.16 -7.50
C SER A 95 -2.98 2.71 -8.55
N ARG A 96 -2.17 3.62 -9.05
CA ARG A 96 -1.18 3.38 -10.10
C ARG A 96 0.18 3.95 -9.71
N ASP A 97 1.21 3.44 -10.37
CA ASP A 97 2.63 3.82 -10.13
C ASP A 97 3.09 4.96 -11.04
N ASN A 98 2.18 5.85 -11.46
CA ASN A 98 2.46 7.01 -12.30
C ASN A 98 2.62 8.29 -11.49
N ILE A 99 3.28 8.18 -10.35
CA ILE A 99 3.50 9.30 -9.44
C ILE A 99 4.78 10.03 -9.78
N LEU A 100 4.71 11.36 -9.76
CA LEU A 100 5.83 12.24 -10.06
C LEU A 100 7.01 11.95 -9.11
N GLY A 101 8.20 11.70 -9.66
CA GLY A 101 9.39 11.34 -8.88
C GLY A 101 9.74 12.38 -7.80
N THR A 102 9.49 13.67 -8.08
CA THR A 102 9.67 14.76 -7.11
C THR A 102 8.67 14.68 -5.93
N VAL A 103 7.47 14.15 -6.12
CA VAL A 103 6.53 13.86 -5.04
C VAL A 103 7.08 12.70 -4.20
N ILE A 104 7.47 11.61 -4.85
CA ILE A 104 8.02 10.42 -4.16
C ILE A 104 9.23 10.80 -3.31
N SER A 105 10.13 11.64 -3.81
CA SER A 105 11.36 12.03 -3.10
C SER A 105 11.12 12.82 -1.80
N ARG A 106 9.93 13.39 -1.63
CA ARG A 106 9.52 14.13 -0.42
C ARG A 106 8.79 13.26 0.60
N MET A 107 8.44 12.04 0.21
CA MET A 107 7.79 11.10 1.12
C MET A 107 8.81 10.51 2.10
N LYS A 108 8.51 10.53 3.37
CA LYS A 108 9.30 9.84 4.41
C LYS A 108 8.98 8.36 4.49
N GLU A 109 7.76 8.00 4.09
CA GLU A 109 7.33 6.62 4.02
C GLU A 109 6.68 6.38 2.66
N PHE A 110 7.23 5.42 1.91
CA PHE A 110 6.71 4.97 0.63
C PHE A 110 6.48 3.46 0.67
N ARG A 111 5.25 3.03 0.40
CA ARG A 111 4.90 1.60 0.39
C ARG A 111 4.00 1.24 -0.77
N LYS A 112 4.26 0.07 -1.33
CA LYS A 112 3.37 -0.58 -2.28
C LYS A 112 2.67 -1.75 -1.60
N TYR A 113 1.39 -1.92 -1.90
CA TYR A 113 0.54 -2.95 -1.37
C TYR A 113 -0.01 -3.85 -2.47
N TYR A 114 -0.25 -5.07 -2.12
CA TYR A 114 -0.90 -6.10 -2.91
C TYR A 114 -2.26 -6.40 -2.32
N SER A 115 -3.26 -6.50 -3.19
CA SER A 115 -4.55 -7.07 -2.80
C SER A 115 -4.43 -8.60 -2.80
N VAL A 116 -4.81 -9.22 -1.71
CA VAL A 116 -4.84 -10.68 -1.56
C VAL A 116 -6.20 -11.10 -1.01
N SER A 117 -6.68 -12.25 -1.46
CA SER A 117 -7.86 -12.88 -0.91
C SER A 117 -7.43 -14.09 -0.08
N ASN A 118 -7.96 -14.23 1.11
CA ASN A 118 -7.79 -15.41 1.95
C ASN A 118 -9.16 -15.91 2.34
N GLY A 119 -9.70 -16.83 1.53
CA GLY A 119 -11.09 -17.26 1.64
C GLY A 119 -12.04 -16.06 1.51
N ASP A 120 -12.92 -15.87 2.50
CA ASP A 120 -13.89 -14.77 2.51
C ASP A 120 -13.31 -13.41 2.92
N ARG A 121 -12.01 -13.30 3.13
CA ARG A 121 -11.34 -12.07 3.58
C ARG A 121 -10.41 -11.54 2.52
N ALA A 122 -10.74 -10.37 1.97
CA ALA A 122 -9.79 -9.57 1.20
C ALA A 122 -8.83 -8.85 2.13
N GLY A 123 -7.54 -8.91 1.83
CA GLY A 123 -6.49 -8.24 2.59
C GLY A 123 -5.50 -7.51 1.69
N PHE A 124 -4.57 -6.80 2.31
CA PHE A 124 -3.50 -6.12 1.61
C PHE A 124 -2.18 -6.43 2.30
N ILE A 125 -1.20 -6.85 1.52
CA ILE A 125 0.17 -7.08 2.00
C ILE A 125 1.15 -6.14 1.31
N LYS A 126 2.19 -5.74 2.03
CA LYS A 126 3.27 -4.95 1.46
C LYS A 126 4.00 -5.77 0.40
N VAL A 127 4.35 -5.14 -0.72
CA VAL A 127 5.08 -5.80 -1.82
C VAL A 127 6.36 -6.47 -1.33
N ASN A 128 7.13 -5.81 -0.45
CA ASN A 128 8.33 -6.40 0.11
C ASN A 128 8.03 -7.68 0.91
N LYS A 129 6.95 -7.67 1.70
CA LYS A 129 6.52 -8.84 2.45
C LYS A 129 6.10 -9.98 1.52
N ALA A 130 5.35 -9.71 0.45
CA ALA A 130 5.00 -10.72 -0.55
C ALA A 130 6.25 -11.35 -1.19
N ARG A 131 7.28 -10.56 -1.43
CA ARG A 131 8.57 -11.03 -1.93
C ARG A 131 9.31 -11.90 -0.93
N GLU A 132 9.32 -11.51 0.34
CA GLU A 132 9.90 -12.28 1.43
C GLU A 132 9.18 -13.62 1.62
N MET A 133 7.86 -13.65 1.47
CA MET A 133 7.08 -14.90 1.55
C MET A 133 7.48 -15.92 0.48
N LEU A 134 7.90 -15.48 -0.70
CA LEU A 134 8.41 -16.36 -1.75
C LEU A 134 9.83 -16.90 -1.45
N LEU A 135 10.67 -16.06 -0.82
CA LEU A 135 12.08 -16.39 -0.59
C LEU A 135 12.27 -17.20 0.70
N ASN A 136 11.43 -16.98 1.69
CA ASN A 136 11.49 -17.64 2.98
C ASN A 136 10.34 -18.64 3.11
N ASP A 137 10.58 -19.75 3.82
CA ASP A 137 9.53 -20.72 4.17
C ASP A 137 8.58 -20.12 5.23
N SER A 138 7.81 -19.12 4.83
CA SER A 138 6.86 -18.51 5.75
C SER A 138 5.50 -19.18 5.65
N ASN A 139 4.91 -19.58 6.78
CA ASN A 139 3.56 -20.12 6.85
C ASN A 139 2.50 -19.15 6.28
N GLU A 140 2.81 -17.85 6.25
CA GLU A 140 1.91 -16.83 5.70
C GLU A 140 1.64 -17.00 4.20
N PHE A 141 2.61 -17.58 3.43
CA PHE A 141 2.38 -17.90 2.02
C PHE A 141 1.41 -19.08 1.89
N ASP A 142 1.47 -20.04 2.80
CA ASP A 142 0.61 -21.22 2.80
C ASP A 142 -0.84 -20.88 3.06
N ASP A 143 -1.09 -19.81 3.82
CA ASP A 143 -2.43 -19.32 4.14
C ASP A 143 -3.10 -18.51 3.01
N LEU A 144 -2.37 -18.23 1.91
CA LEU A 144 -2.94 -17.53 0.76
C LEU A 144 -3.79 -18.47 -0.10
N SER A 145 -4.76 -17.90 -0.82
CA SER A 145 -5.47 -18.62 -1.88
C SER A 145 -4.52 -19.06 -3.00
N ILE A 146 -4.92 -20.08 -3.76
CA ILE A 146 -4.12 -20.60 -4.88
C ILE A 146 -3.87 -19.48 -5.90
N ASP A 147 -4.90 -18.70 -6.23
CA ASP A 147 -4.80 -17.61 -7.19
C ASP A 147 -3.81 -16.53 -6.74
N ASP A 148 -3.82 -16.18 -5.44
CA ASP A 148 -2.91 -15.18 -4.88
C ASP A 148 -1.46 -15.71 -4.84
N LYS A 149 -1.28 -17.00 -4.54
CA LYS A 149 0.03 -17.67 -4.61
C LYS A 149 0.61 -17.58 -6.01
N GLN A 150 -0.19 -17.94 -7.01
CA GLN A 150 0.21 -17.90 -8.42
C GLN A 150 0.47 -16.47 -8.90
N LEU A 151 -0.39 -15.52 -8.51
CA LEU A 151 -0.24 -14.10 -8.84
C LEU A 151 1.06 -13.52 -8.28
N ILE A 152 1.35 -13.76 -7.01
CA ILE A 152 2.58 -13.30 -6.34
C ILE A 152 3.80 -13.95 -7.00
N TYR A 153 3.73 -15.25 -7.28
CA TYR A 153 4.78 -15.98 -7.95
C TYR A 153 5.09 -15.40 -9.33
N ASN A 154 4.10 -15.31 -10.21
CA ASN A 154 4.26 -14.82 -11.58
C ASN A 154 4.87 -13.41 -11.62
N LYS A 155 4.62 -12.62 -10.60
CA LYS A 155 5.14 -11.25 -10.54
C LYS A 155 6.57 -11.16 -10.06
N TYR A 156 6.99 -12.00 -9.13
CA TYR A 156 8.28 -11.84 -8.44
C TYR A 156 9.32 -12.91 -8.75
N ASN A 157 8.92 -14.03 -9.34
CA ASN A 157 9.84 -15.13 -9.65
C ASN A 157 9.62 -15.72 -11.06
N PRO A 158 9.92 -14.96 -12.13
CA PRO A 158 9.69 -15.41 -13.51
C PRO A 158 10.70 -16.48 -14.01
N VAL A 159 11.66 -16.91 -13.18
CA VAL A 159 12.77 -17.79 -13.60
C VAL A 159 12.41 -19.27 -13.54
N LEU A 160 11.47 -19.65 -12.67
CA LEU A 160 11.01 -21.03 -12.53
C LEU A 160 9.55 -21.13 -13.00
N SER A 161 9.11 -22.32 -13.42
CA SER A 161 7.67 -22.57 -13.53
C SER A 161 7.03 -22.55 -12.14
N TYR A 162 5.73 -22.26 -12.06
CA TYR A 162 5.03 -22.26 -10.77
C TYR A 162 5.09 -23.64 -10.10
N ASP A 163 4.96 -24.70 -10.88
CA ASP A 163 5.03 -26.07 -10.39
C ASP A 163 6.41 -26.42 -9.84
N ASP A 164 7.48 -26.04 -10.55
CA ASP A 164 8.86 -26.23 -10.07
C ASP A 164 9.11 -25.46 -8.77
N PHE A 165 8.53 -24.26 -8.67
CA PHE A 165 8.59 -23.48 -7.45
C PHE A 165 7.86 -24.17 -6.29
N LEU A 166 6.64 -24.69 -6.49
CA LEU A 166 5.89 -25.41 -5.48
C LEU A 166 6.66 -26.67 -5.02
N VAL A 167 7.16 -27.46 -5.97
CA VAL A 167 7.98 -28.64 -5.65
C VAL A 167 9.20 -28.24 -4.83
N ARG A 168 9.87 -27.16 -5.16
CA ARG A 168 11.06 -26.69 -4.45
C ARG A 168 10.73 -26.15 -3.05
N LYS A 169 9.66 -25.37 -2.94
CA LYS A 169 9.21 -24.78 -1.67
C LYS A 169 8.73 -25.84 -0.69
N TYR A 170 7.96 -26.81 -1.19
CA TYR A 170 7.36 -27.87 -0.38
C TYR A 170 8.13 -29.19 -0.44
N ARG A 171 9.40 -29.15 -0.77
CA ARG A 171 10.27 -30.35 -0.92
C ARG A 171 10.22 -31.30 0.27
N HIS A 172 9.93 -30.81 1.44
CA HIS A 172 9.82 -31.56 2.70
C HIS A 172 8.41 -31.55 3.28
N ALA A 173 7.43 -31.00 2.53
CA ALA A 173 6.04 -31.00 2.95
C ALA A 173 5.38 -32.35 2.70
N ASP A 174 4.24 -32.55 3.33
CA ASP A 174 3.40 -33.72 3.13
C ASP A 174 3.07 -33.86 1.62
N ARG A 175 3.31 -35.04 1.08
CA ARG A 175 3.10 -35.35 -0.34
C ARG A 175 1.69 -35.05 -0.81
N ASP A 176 0.70 -35.31 0.05
CA ASP A 176 -0.72 -35.08 -0.28
C ASP A 176 -1.05 -33.58 -0.43
N LYS A 177 -0.42 -32.74 0.38
CA LYS A 177 -0.55 -31.27 0.27
C LYS A 177 0.06 -30.75 -1.04
N LEU A 178 1.22 -31.30 -1.44
CA LEU A 178 1.87 -30.95 -2.71
C LEU A 178 1.01 -31.36 -3.91
N LEU A 179 0.47 -32.58 -3.90
CA LEU A 179 -0.38 -33.08 -4.96
C LEU A 179 -1.65 -32.28 -5.10
N SER A 180 -2.31 -31.89 -4.00
CA SER A 180 -3.49 -31.03 -4.04
C SER A 180 -3.21 -29.65 -4.65
N LEU A 181 -2.03 -29.08 -4.42
CA LEU A 181 -1.62 -27.80 -5.01
C LEU A 181 -1.31 -27.90 -6.50
N LEU A 182 -0.74 -29.02 -6.95
CA LEU A 182 -0.40 -29.27 -8.35
C LEU A 182 -1.64 -29.65 -9.20
N GLU A 183 -2.63 -30.31 -8.63
CA GLU A 183 -3.87 -30.66 -9.32
C GLU A 183 -4.69 -29.42 -9.70
N PHE A 184 -4.71 -28.39 -8.87
CA PHE A 184 -5.40 -27.13 -9.14
C PHE A 184 -4.67 -26.20 -10.13
N SER A 185 -3.40 -26.44 -10.42
CA SER A 185 -2.65 -25.61 -11.38
C SER A 185 -2.87 -26.04 -12.85
N ASN A 186 -3.56 -27.16 -13.09
CA ASN A 186 -3.80 -27.73 -14.43
C ASN A 186 -5.24 -27.52 -14.94
N GLU A 187 -6.10 -26.79 -14.23
CA GLU A 187 -7.42 -26.33 -14.69
C GLU A 187 -7.37 -24.86 -15.15
#